data_c11d1d483ef970e0f7402c6e4af68ae2
#
_entry.id   c11d1d483ef970e0f7402c6e4af68ae2
#
_cell.length_a   1.000
_cell.length_b   1.000
_cell.length_c   1.000
_cell.angle_alpha   90.00
_cell.angle_beta   90.00
_cell.angle_gamma   90.00
#
_symmetry.space_group_name_H-M   'P 1'
#
loop_
_entity.id
_entity.type
_entity.pdbx_description
1 polymer ?
#
loop_
_entity_poly.entity_id
_entity_poly.type
_entity_poly.pdbx_seq_one_letter_code
_entity_poly.pdbx_strand_id
1 'polypeptide(L)'
;VVAITQGHIEVGKDPVDFSLQLSNPVSTVNFNGKAKGRLTLANLEQFMSLPAGTSLSGVMNADMGFTGSRAVINKGEYDKIVLNGNADFANVHYKSADYPSGINVISTSLLFNPKNITLSNLSGKYLGTSFTASGMLSNLIGYMMENQQLNGNLTATADNMNLNEWMGVDSQTTGSTPSAGSSVATAFAVPANVNFTVKSAVNKVTYDKVDYENISGTIQLNDEKLQFQNVKAEALDGSILINGSYSTKINKEKPDISLSYDIKNMDVQKAFNAYNTMQFLAPVGKFLSGKLHSQLSMTGNMDRSMMPLLNSLTGKGNLLLLEGVLAKFAPLEKIAAVLDIDRLKSISVKDIKNNIEFANGKVLVKPFTVKINDI
;
A
#
# COMPACT_ATOMS: atom_id res chain seq x y z
N VAL A 1 -6.45 -32.31 38.94
CA VAL A 1 -7.15 -31.17 38.32
C VAL A 1 -7.24 -30.07 39.36
N VAL A 2 -6.89 -28.84 38.96
CA VAL A 2 -7.11 -27.61 39.76
C VAL A 2 -8.05 -26.73 38.93
N ALA A 3 -9.09 -26.19 39.58
CA ALA A 3 -10.07 -25.38 38.85
C ALA A 3 -10.48 -24.12 39.64
N ILE A 4 -10.60 -23.04 38.95
CA ILE A 4 -11.31 -21.82 39.33
C ILE A 4 -12.60 -21.83 38.51
N THR A 5 -13.74 -22.09 39.15
CA THR A 5 -15.03 -22.19 38.46
C THR A 5 -15.66 -20.82 38.20
N GLN A 6 -15.42 -19.86 39.10
CA GLN A 6 -15.85 -18.48 39.01
C GLN A 6 -14.76 -17.60 39.58
N GLY A 7 -14.05 -16.89 38.71
CA GLY A 7 -13.09 -15.88 39.09
C GLY A 7 -13.59 -14.51 38.62
N HIS A 8 -13.35 -13.49 39.42
CA HIS A 8 -13.62 -12.10 39.07
C HIS A 8 -12.40 -11.28 39.39
N ILE A 9 -11.97 -10.48 38.42
CA ILE A 9 -10.89 -9.51 38.60
C ILE A 9 -11.29 -8.16 38.01
N GLU A 10 -10.75 -7.11 38.55
CA GLU A 10 -10.84 -5.78 37.98
C GLU A 10 -9.47 -5.36 37.43
N VAL A 11 -9.44 -4.99 36.17
CA VAL A 11 -8.25 -4.44 35.48
C VAL A 11 -8.42 -2.92 35.38
N GLY A 12 -7.86 -2.21 36.36
CA GLY A 12 -8.21 -0.80 36.59
C GLY A 12 -9.65 -0.68 37.13
N LYS A 13 -10.60 -0.32 36.27
CA LYS A 13 -12.05 -0.27 36.57
C LYS A 13 -12.86 -1.22 35.69
N ASP A 14 -12.20 -2.03 34.89
CA ASP A 14 -12.84 -2.91 33.93
C ASP A 14 -13.03 -4.29 34.53
N PRO A 15 -14.28 -4.79 34.70
CA PRO A 15 -14.56 -6.10 35.24
C PRO A 15 -14.29 -7.20 34.21
N VAL A 16 -13.63 -8.25 34.65
CA VAL A 16 -13.38 -9.47 33.86
C VAL A 16 -13.74 -10.69 34.70
N ASP A 17 -14.74 -11.43 34.25
CA ASP A 17 -15.13 -12.72 34.78
C ASP A 17 -14.39 -13.84 34.07
N PHE A 18 -13.91 -14.84 34.79
CA PHE A 18 -13.18 -15.93 34.15
C PHE A 18 -13.40 -17.27 34.87
N SER A 19 -13.15 -18.35 34.16
CA SER A 19 -12.99 -19.69 34.69
C SER A 19 -11.70 -20.30 34.10
N LEU A 20 -11.02 -21.13 34.92
CA LEU A 20 -9.79 -21.78 34.48
C LEU A 20 -9.73 -23.18 35.08
N GLN A 21 -9.50 -24.18 34.27
CA GLN A 21 -9.24 -25.54 34.65
C GLN A 21 -7.84 -25.96 34.19
N LEU A 22 -7.04 -26.44 35.13
CA LEU A 22 -5.74 -27.02 34.86
C LEU A 22 -5.80 -28.54 35.12
N SER A 23 -5.42 -29.30 34.12
CA SER A 23 -5.28 -30.77 34.23
C SER A 23 -3.82 -31.16 34.12
N ASN A 24 -3.46 -32.29 34.75
CA ASN A 24 -2.09 -32.83 34.87
C ASN A 24 -1.06 -31.79 35.37
N PRO A 25 -1.32 -31.12 36.51
CA PRO A 25 -0.52 -29.99 36.99
C PRO A 25 0.94 -30.34 37.32
N VAL A 26 1.27 -31.60 37.46
CA VAL A 26 2.60 -32.11 37.86
C VAL A 26 3.42 -32.57 36.64
N SER A 27 2.80 -32.72 35.47
CA SER A 27 3.48 -33.20 34.25
C SER A 27 3.24 -32.31 33.07
N THR A 28 2.37 -32.72 32.14
CA THR A 28 1.98 -31.93 30.99
C THR A 28 0.74 -31.10 31.35
N VAL A 29 0.97 -29.88 31.82
CA VAL A 29 -0.14 -28.99 32.18
C VAL A 29 -0.97 -28.66 30.98
N ASN A 30 -2.24 -29.07 30.98
CA ASN A 30 -3.23 -28.60 30.02
C ASN A 30 -4.14 -27.58 30.72
N PHE A 31 -4.53 -26.57 29.97
CA PHE A 31 -5.44 -25.54 30.45
C PHE A 31 -6.67 -25.42 29.53
N ASN A 32 -7.80 -25.16 30.15
CA ASN A 32 -9.05 -24.80 29.50
C ASN A 32 -9.67 -23.67 30.32
N GLY A 33 -10.11 -22.62 29.66
CA GLY A 33 -10.67 -21.48 30.36
C GLY A 33 -11.62 -20.67 29.49
N LYS A 34 -12.32 -19.78 30.17
CA LYS A 34 -13.15 -18.74 29.55
C LYS A 34 -12.85 -17.43 30.23
N ALA A 35 -12.92 -16.35 29.46
CA ALA A 35 -12.84 -15.00 29.98
C ALA A 35 -13.89 -14.13 29.27
N LYS A 36 -14.63 -13.36 30.06
CA LYS A 36 -15.65 -12.44 29.56
C LYS A 36 -15.54 -11.12 30.31
N GLY A 37 -15.50 -10.05 29.56
CA GLY A 37 -15.42 -8.73 30.18
C GLY A 37 -15.15 -7.62 29.20
N ARG A 38 -14.96 -6.45 29.78
CA ARG A 38 -14.52 -5.24 29.10
C ARG A 38 -13.09 -4.94 29.52
N LEU A 39 -12.28 -4.44 28.64
CA LEU A 39 -10.92 -4.01 28.90
C LEU A 39 -10.60 -2.69 28.19
N THR A 40 -10.18 -1.71 28.97
CA THR A 40 -9.54 -0.51 28.43
C THR A 40 -8.12 -0.85 28.00
N LEU A 41 -7.83 -0.70 26.71
CA LEU A 41 -6.57 -1.19 26.11
C LEU A 41 -5.32 -0.52 26.69
N ALA A 42 -5.43 0.73 27.16
CA ALA A 42 -4.34 1.39 27.87
C ALA A 42 -3.90 0.64 29.15
N ASN A 43 -4.80 -0.12 29.78
CA ASN A 43 -4.46 -0.91 30.97
C ASN A 43 -3.61 -2.15 30.65
N LEU A 44 -3.49 -2.54 29.36
CA LEU A 44 -2.63 -3.66 28.95
C LEU A 44 -1.15 -3.42 29.24
N GLU A 45 -0.70 -2.18 29.27
CA GLU A 45 0.68 -1.82 29.62
C GLU A 45 1.09 -2.28 31.03
N GLN A 46 0.12 -2.54 31.91
CA GLN A 46 0.37 -3.09 33.25
C GLN A 46 0.76 -4.58 33.22
N PHE A 47 0.41 -5.29 32.14
CA PHE A 47 0.60 -6.74 32.01
C PHE A 47 1.62 -7.12 30.96
N MET A 48 1.90 -6.22 30.01
CA MET A 48 2.85 -6.46 28.93
C MET A 48 3.62 -5.18 28.59
N SER A 49 4.90 -5.32 28.35
CA SER A 49 5.72 -4.19 27.89
C SER A 49 5.46 -3.94 26.40
N LEU A 50 4.96 -2.76 26.08
CA LEU A 50 4.90 -2.33 24.69
C LEU A 50 6.29 -1.84 24.22
N PRO A 51 6.63 -1.98 22.93
CA PRO A 51 7.85 -1.40 22.36
C PRO A 51 7.94 0.10 22.65
N ALA A 52 9.15 0.62 22.81
CA ALA A 52 9.38 2.04 23.06
C ALA A 52 8.72 2.92 21.98
N GLY A 53 8.00 3.96 22.39
CA GLY A 53 7.27 4.86 21.51
C GLY A 53 5.93 4.31 20.99
N THR A 54 5.51 3.12 21.46
CA THR A 54 4.18 2.59 21.18
C THR A 54 3.19 3.06 22.23
N SER A 55 2.00 3.46 21.79
CA SER A 55 0.84 3.70 22.65
C SER A 55 -0.40 3.04 22.08
N LEU A 56 -1.22 2.50 22.97
CA LEU A 56 -2.46 1.81 22.62
C LEU A 56 -3.58 2.29 23.54
N SER A 57 -4.68 2.73 22.97
CA SER A 57 -5.89 3.10 23.72
C SER A 57 -7.14 2.59 23.01
N GLY A 58 -8.29 2.75 23.64
CA GLY A 58 -9.56 2.22 23.16
C GLY A 58 -10.14 1.17 24.09
N VAL A 59 -11.17 0.50 23.65
CA VAL A 59 -11.92 -0.49 24.45
C VAL A 59 -12.06 -1.79 23.68
N MET A 60 -11.90 -2.89 24.39
CA MET A 60 -12.21 -4.24 23.93
C MET A 60 -13.32 -4.83 24.81
N ASN A 61 -14.34 -5.39 24.21
CA ASN A 61 -15.30 -6.27 24.87
C ASN A 61 -15.08 -7.68 24.31
N ALA A 62 -14.90 -8.65 25.19
CA ALA A 62 -14.59 -10.02 24.79
C ALA A 62 -15.42 -11.05 25.53
N ASP A 63 -15.77 -12.15 24.85
CA ASP A 63 -16.32 -13.37 25.41
C ASP A 63 -15.59 -14.54 24.74
N MET A 64 -14.54 -15.04 25.41
CA MET A 64 -13.52 -15.90 24.81
C MET A 64 -13.35 -17.19 25.60
N GLY A 65 -13.32 -18.31 24.89
CA GLY A 65 -12.81 -19.58 25.41
C GLY A 65 -11.41 -19.87 24.84
N PHE A 66 -10.57 -20.48 25.65
CA PHE A 66 -9.22 -20.88 25.27
C PHE A 66 -8.84 -22.25 25.81
N THR A 67 -8.14 -23.03 24.98
CA THR A 67 -7.64 -24.36 25.39
C THR A 67 -6.24 -24.54 24.80
N GLY A 68 -5.35 -25.11 25.61
CA GLY A 68 -3.99 -25.37 25.19
C GLY A 68 -3.20 -26.17 26.25
N SER A 69 -1.87 -26.20 26.05
CA SER A 69 -0.99 -26.83 27.05
C SER A 69 0.31 -26.02 27.18
N ARG A 70 0.94 -26.20 28.37
CA ARG A 70 2.27 -25.62 28.61
C ARG A 70 3.31 -26.12 27.62
N ALA A 71 3.18 -27.36 27.14
CA ALA A 71 4.09 -27.92 26.15
C ALA A 71 4.00 -27.18 24.81
N VAL A 72 2.80 -26.79 24.39
CA VAL A 72 2.54 -25.98 23.16
C VAL A 72 3.17 -24.60 23.30
N ILE A 73 2.98 -23.93 24.44
CA ILE A 73 3.58 -22.61 24.70
C ILE A 73 5.10 -22.69 24.71
N ASN A 74 5.68 -23.66 25.41
CA ASN A 74 7.14 -23.82 25.52
C ASN A 74 7.83 -24.12 24.19
N LYS A 75 7.10 -24.67 23.22
CA LYS A 75 7.59 -24.96 21.88
C LYS A 75 7.34 -23.86 20.87
N GLY A 76 6.65 -22.78 21.28
CA GLY A 76 6.22 -21.71 20.34
C GLY A 76 5.17 -22.15 19.32
N GLU A 77 4.46 -23.26 19.57
CA GLU A 77 3.44 -23.85 18.68
C GLU A 77 2.06 -23.18 18.91
N TYR A 78 2.00 -21.86 18.85
CA TYR A 78 0.81 -21.07 19.22
C TYR A 78 -0.40 -21.31 18.30
N ASP A 79 -0.19 -21.82 17.11
CA ASP A 79 -1.22 -22.30 16.18
C ASP A 79 -2.05 -23.48 16.75
N LYS A 80 -1.50 -24.17 17.75
CA LYS A 80 -2.19 -25.27 18.46
C LYS A 80 -3.00 -24.80 19.68
N ILE A 81 -2.94 -23.54 20.04
CA ILE A 81 -3.84 -22.95 21.04
C ILE A 81 -5.19 -22.71 20.38
N VAL A 82 -6.22 -23.35 20.94
CA VAL A 82 -7.59 -23.20 20.42
C VAL A 82 -8.23 -22.00 21.09
N LEU A 83 -8.61 -21.03 20.30
CA LEU A 83 -9.48 -19.92 20.71
C LEU A 83 -10.86 -20.07 20.10
N ASN A 84 -11.89 -19.70 20.85
CA ASN A 84 -13.26 -19.57 20.38
C ASN A 84 -13.94 -18.40 21.09
N GLY A 85 -14.92 -17.78 20.43
CA GLY A 85 -15.61 -16.61 20.98
C GLY A 85 -15.45 -15.38 20.12
N ASN A 86 -15.70 -14.22 20.71
CA ASN A 86 -15.62 -12.95 20.00
C ASN A 86 -14.90 -11.89 20.83
N ALA A 87 -14.29 -10.93 20.11
CA ALA A 87 -13.75 -9.71 20.67
C ALA A 87 -14.14 -8.52 19.79
N ASP A 88 -14.82 -7.55 20.38
CA ASP A 88 -15.25 -6.32 19.72
C ASP A 88 -14.40 -5.15 20.21
N PHE A 89 -13.85 -4.40 19.29
CA PHE A 89 -12.99 -3.26 19.57
C PHE A 89 -13.67 -1.97 19.14
N ALA A 90 -13.50 -0.92 19.95
CA ALA A 90 -14.03 0.39 19.64
C ALA A 90 -13.04 1.50 20.01
N ASN A 91 -12.98 2.53 19.16
CA ASN A 91 -12.15 3.72 19.36
C ASN A 91 -10.69 3.39 19.67
N VAL A 92 -10.13 2.40 18.98
CA VAL A 92 -8.73 2.03 19.17
C VAL A 92 -7.83 3.04 18.48
N HIS A 93 -6.91 3.59 19.25
CA HIS A 93 -5.83 4.42 18.73
C HIS A 93 -4.50 3.71 18.99
N TYR A 94 -3.80 3.36 17.91
CA TYR A 94 -2.50 2.72 17.94
C TYR A 94 -1.45 3.65 17.32
N LYS A 95 -0.39 3.93 18.05
CA LYS A 95 0.75 4.72 17.60
C LYS A 95 2.04 3.96 17.87
N SER A 96 2.98 4.03 16.94
CA SER A 96 4.31 3.43 17.08
C SER A 96 5.34 4.24 16.28
N ALA A 97 6.60 3.82 16.33
CA ALA A 97 7.66 4.45 15.54
C ALA A 97 7.38 4.35 14.03
N ASP A 98 6.79 3.23 13.58
CA ASP A 98 6.43 3.03 12.17
C ASP A 98 5.15 3.79 11.76
N TYR A 99 4.29 4.10 12.72
CA TYR A 99 3.03 4.82 12.51
C TYR A 99 2.93 6.03 13.44
N PRO A 100 3.79 7.04 13.26
CA PRO A 100 3.89 8.18 14.18
C PRO A 100 2.65 9.07 14.20
N SER A 101 1.86 9.08 13.14
CA SER A 101 0.57 9.80 13.09
C SER A 101 -0.57 9.07 13.80
N GLY A 102 -0.35 7.80 14.15
CA GLY A 102 -1.36 6.96 14.81
C GLY A 102 -2.46 6.46 13.87
N ILE A 103 -2.80 5.19 13.99
CA ILE A 103 -3.92 4.56 13.28
C ILE A 103 -5.14 4.59 14.19
N ASN A 104 -6.26 5.09 13.69
CA ASN A 104 -7.53 5.09 14.42
C ASN A 104 -8.44 4.00 13.87
N VAL A 105 -8.75 2.99 14.68
CA VAL A 105 -9.79 2.00 14.39
C VAL A 105 -11.06 2.43 15.12
N ILE A 106 -12.09 2.79 14.36
CA ILE A 106 -13.39 3.23 14.89
C ILE A 106 -14.10 2.04 15.52
N SER A 107 -14.17 0.93 14.77
CA SER A 107 -14.75 -0.33 15.24
C SER A 107 -14.19 -1.51 14.47
N THR A 108 -14.14 -2.67 15.12
CA THR A 108 -13.94 -3.97 14.46
C THR A 108 -14.41 -5.09 15.37
N SER A 109 -14.80 -6.21 14.77
CA SER A 109 -15.15 -7.45 15.46
C SER A 109 -14.28 -8.59 14.96
N LEU A 110 -13.74 -9.35 15.91
CA LEU A 110 -13.02 -10.59 15.66
C LEU A 110 -13.83 -11.76 16.18
N LEU A 111 -14.17 -12.70 15.31
CA LEU A 111 -14.77 -13.97 15.68
C LEU A 111 -13.70 -15.07 15.60
N PHE A 112 -13.38 -15.64 16.74
CA PHE A 112 -12.37 -16.69 16.87
C PHE A 112 -13.01 -18.07 16.72
N ASN A 113 -12.49 -18.86 15.82
CA ASN A 113 -12.78 -20.27 15.64
C ASN A 113 -11.48 -21.07 15.78
N PRO A 114 -11.54 -22.39 16.05
CA PRO A 114 -10.32 -23.18 16.28
C PRO A 114 -9.24 -23.10 15.20
N LYS A 115 -9.59 -22.74 13.98
CA LYS A 115 -8.65 -22.68 12.84
C LYS A 115 -8.43 -21.30 12.28
N ASN A 116 -9.41 -20.40 12.43
CA ASN A 116 -9.41 -19.11 11.75
C ASN A 116 -9.98 -18.02 12.66
N ILE A 117 -9.62 -16.81 12.35
CA ILE A 117 -10.20 -15.60 12.95
C ILE A 117 -10.90 -14.86 11.82
N THR A 118 -12.19 -14.64 11.96
CA THR A 118 -12.94 -13.79 11.04
C THR A 118 -12.86 -12.35 11.51
N LEU A 119 -12.31 -11.50 10.68
CA LEU A 119 -12.32 -10.04 10.86
C LEU A 119 -13.58 -9.49 10.18
N SER A 120 -14.41 -8.80 10.94
CA SER A 120 -15.63 -8.20 10.43
C SER A 120 -15.68 -6.72 10.77
N ASN A 121 -16.24 -5.93 9.83
CA ASN A 121 -16.55 -4.51 10.03
C ASN A 121 -15.38 -3.65 10.55
N LEU A 122 -14.15 -3.99 10.17
CA LEU A 122 -13.05 -3.08 10.47
C LEU A 122 -13.31 -1.76 9.75
N SER A 123 -13.43 -0.70 10.51
CA SER A 123 -13.49 0.66 9.97
C SER A 123 -12.47 1.53 10.71
N GLY A 124 -11.79 2.39 9.97
CA GLY A 124 -10.73 3.19 10.57
C GLY A 124 -10.31 4.37 9.71
N LYS A 125 -9.33 5.11 10.25
CA LYS A 125 -8.70 6.25 9.57
C LYS A 125 -7.20 6.25 9.80
N TYR A 126 -6.46 6.57 8.75
CA TYR A 126 -5.03 6.84 8.82
C TYR A 126 -4.66 7.94 7.83
N LEU A 127 -3.94 8.97 8.29
CA LEU A 127 -3.52 10.12 7.46
C LEU A 127 -4.67 10.65 6.58
N GLY A 128 -5.80 10.97 7.19
CA GLY A 128 -6.98 11.49 6.48
C GLY A 128 -7.78 10.45 5.68
N THR A 129 -7.19 9.31 5.34
CA THR A 129 -7.85 8.23 4.60
C THR A 129 -8.78 7.42 5.49
N SER A 130 -10.06 7.35 5.14
CA SER A 130 -11.00 6.40 5.74
C SER A 130 -10.91 5.06 5.01
N PHE A 131 -10.88 3.97 5.78
CA PHE A 131 -10.80 2.63 5.20
C PHE A 131 -11.72 1.65 5.92
N THR A 132 -12.09 0.58 5.23
CA THR A 132 -12.76 -0.58 5.79
C THR A 132 -12.04 -1.84 5.38
N ALA A 133 -12.15 -2.90 6.20
CA ALA A 133 -11.66 -4.22 5.84
C ALA A 133 -12.49 -5.33 6.47
N SER A 134 -12.51 -6.48 5.81
CA SER A 134 -13.06 -7.72 6.33
C SER A 134 -12.31 -8.91 5.73
N GLY A 135 -12.40 -10.07 6.37
CA GLY A 135 -11.78 -11.28 5.86
C GLY A 135 -11.39 -12.28 6.94
N MET A 136 -10.40 -13.09 6.64
CA MET A 136 -9.92 -14.12 7.55
C MET A 136 -8.45 -13.91 7.86
N LEU A 137 -8.12 -14.15 9.14
CA LEU A 137 -6.76 -14.12 9.66
C LEU A 137 -6.42 -15.47 10.27
N SER A 138 -5.14 -15.81 10.33
CA SER A 138 -4.64 -16.97 11.09
C SER A 138 -3.28 -16.66 11.70
N ASN A 139 -2.96 -17.41 12.77
CA ASN A 139 -1.73 -17.27 13.56
C ASN A 139 -1.58 -15.93 14.29
N LEU A 140 -2.69 -15.33 14.74
CA LEU A 140 -2.65 -14.04 15.46
C LEU A 140 -1.86 -14.17 16.77
N ILE A 141 -2.04 -15.27 17.53
CA ILE A 141 -1.34 -15.47 18.81
C ILE A 141 0.17 -15.59 18.56
N GLY A 142 0.59 -16.41 17.59
CA GLY A 142 1.99 -16.56 17.23
C GLY A 142 2.62 -15.23 16.80
N TYR A 143 1.87 -14.41 16.07
CA TYR A 143 2.31 -13.07 15.69
C TYR A 143 2.50 -12.15 16.90
N MET A 144 1.55 -12.15 17.85
CA MET A 144 1.60 -11.28 19.03
C MET A 144 2.67 -11.69 20.05
N MET A 145 2.89 -13.01 20.21
CA MET A 145 3.76 -13.53 21.26
C MET A 145 5.20 -13.75 20.81
N GLU A 146 5.43 -14.16 19.58
CA GLU A 146 6.73 -14.60 19.07
C GLU A 146 7.09 -13.97 17.73
N ASN A 147 6.36 -12.92 17.33
CA ASN A 147 6.59 -12.24 16.05
C ASN A 147 6.59 -13.21 14.84
N GLN A 148 5.79 -14.29 14.95
CA GLN A 148 5.60 -15.24 13.84
C GLN A 148 4.79 -14.59 12.70
N GLN A 149 4.71 -15.26 11.57
CA GLN A 149 3.99 -14.73 10.42
C GLN A 149 2.47 -14.71 10.64
N LEU A 150 1.86 -13.53 10.54
CA LEU A 150 0.41 -13.35 10.48
C LEU A 150 -0.06 -13.54 9.05
N ASN A 151 -1.01 -14.45 8.83
CA ASN A 151 -1.57 -14.71 7.51
C ASN A 151 -2.97 -14.13 7.40
N GLY A 152 -3.36 -13.67 6.19
CA GLY A 152 -4.69 -13.14 5.97
C GLY A 152 -5.14 -13.09 4.52
N ASN A 153 -6.44 -13.28 4.35
CA ASN A 153 -7.14 -13.03 3.10
C ASN A 153 -8.22 -11.98 3.37
N LEU A 154 -8.01 -10.78 2.85
CA LEU A 154 -8.81 -9.61 3.18
C LEU A 154 -9.45 -9.00 1.93
N THR A 155 -10.59 -8.36 2.15
CA THR A 155 -11.17 -7.38 1.24
C THR A 155 -11.11 -6.04 1.94
N ALA A 156 -10.55 -5.04 1.29
CA ALA A 156 -10.40 -3.70 1.84
C ALA A 156 -10.91 -2.64 0.87
N THR A 157 -11.51 -1.60 1.43
CA THR A 157 -11.87 -0.40 0.67
C THR A 157 -11.31 0.84 1.32
N ALA A 158 -11.02 1.86 0.54
CA ALA A 158 -10.66 3.17 1.04
C ALA A 158 -11.29 4.28 0.20
N ASP A 159 -11.46 5.43 0.81
CA ASP A 159 -11.98 6.61 0.11
C ASP A 159 -10.86 7.33 -0.64
N ASN A 160 -10.47 8.49 -0.14
CA ASN A 160 -9.45 9.33 -0.72
C ASN A 160 -8.12 9.08 0.00
N MET A 161 -7.17 8.47 -0.70
CA MET A 161 -5.84 8.20 -0.18
C MET A 161 -4.85 9.19 -0.79
N ASN A 162 -4.19 9.98 0.04
CA ASN A 162 -3.08 10.82 -0.40
C ASN A 162 -1.75 10.10 -0.15
N LEU A 163 -1.23 9.43 -1.17
CA LEU A 163 0.05 8.72 -1.05
C LEU A 163 1.22 9.65 -0.74
N ASN A 164 1.16 10.93 -1.08
CA ASN A 164 2.21 11.88 -0.73
C ASN A 164 2.33 12.00 0.80
N GLU A 165 1.21 12.08 1.51
CA GLU A 165 1.21 12.10 2.99
C GLU A 165 1.65 10.75 3.59
N TRP A 166 1.21 9.64 3.00
CA TRP A 166 1.62 8.30 3.45
C TRP A 166 3.11 8.06 3.31
N MET A 167 3.74 8.67 2.31
CA MET A 167 5.17 8.59 2.04
C MET A 167 5.99 9.68 2.76
N GLY A 168 5.35 10.52 3.58
CA GLY A 168 6.02 11.61 4.29
C GLY A 168 6.56 12.71 3.38
N VAL A 169 6.07 12.80 2.14
CA VAL A 169 6.36 13.90 1.23
C VAL A 169 5.42 15.04 1.61
N ASP A 170 5.87 15.93 2.48
CA ASP A 170 5.14 17.18 2.75
C ASP A 170 4.92 17.91 1.42
N SER A 171 3.66 18.25 1.16
CA SER A 171 3.28 19.18 0.09
C SER A 171 3.87 20.54 0.46
N GLN A 172 5.13 20.76 0.16
CA GLN A 172 5.78 22.06 0.34
C GLN A 172 5.06 23.09 -0.52
N THR A 173 4.19 23.86 0.10
CA THR A 173 3.83 25.18 -0.40
C THR A 173 5.14 25.93 -0.67
N THR A 174 5.34 26.30 -1.91
CA THR A 174 6.41 27.20 -2.37
C THR A 174 6.54 28.38 -1.42
N GLY A 175 7.66 28.46 -0.67
CA GLY A 175 8.04 29.72 -0.05
C GLY A 175 8.46 29.73 1.42
N SER A 176 8.92 28.65 2.03
CA SER A 176 9.49 28.73 3.38
C SER A 176 10.83 28.00 3.43
N THR A 177 11.83 28.69 3.95
CA THR A 177 13.14 28.15 4.31
C THR A 177 13.00 26.91 5.20
N PRO A 178 13.80 25.83 4.99
CA PRO A 178 13.71 24.61 5.79
C PRO A 178 13.99 24.93 7.25
N SER A 179 13.00 24.72 8.11
CA SER A 179 13.22 24.74 9.56
C SER A 179 13.93 23.43 9.95
N ALA A 180 14.99 23.52 10.75
CA ALA A 180 15.74 22.37 11.25
C ALA A 180 14.84 21.50 12.14
N GLY A 181 14.17 20.49 11.54
CA GLY A 181 13.19 19.62 12.17
C GLY A 181 12.34 18.83 11.17
N SER A 182 12.58 18.99 9.86
CA SER A 182 11.87 18.23 8.82
C SER A 182 12.16 16.75 9.00
N SER A 183 11.11 15.95 9.22
CA SER A 183 11.20 14.49 9.16
C SER A 183 11.77 14.11 7.80
N VAL A 184 12.91 13.45 7.79
CA VAL A 184 13.50 12.90 6.56
C VAL A 184 12.48 11.96 5.97
N ALA A 185 12.05 12.22 4.73
CA ALA A 185 11.17 11.31 4.01
C ALA A 185 11.76 9.89 4.07
N THR A 186 10.98 8.95 4.56
CA THR A 186 11.39 7.54 4.64
C THR A 186 10.56 6.75 3.65
N ALA A 187 11.21 5.91 2.86
CA ALA A 187 10.51 4.99 1.99
C ALA A 187 9.52 4.14 2.79
N PHE A 188 8.36 3.86 2.23
CA PHE A 188 7.34 3.03 2.87
C PHE A 188 7.91 1.63 3.14
N ALA A 189 8.11 1.29 4.41
CA ALA A 189 8.62 -0.01 4.81
C ALA A 189 7.50 -1.06 4.77
N VAL A 190 7.72 -2.13 4.01
CA VAL A 190 6.79 -3.25 3.96
C VAL A 190 7.05 -4.17 5.15
N PRO A 191 6.02 -4.55 5.95
CA PRO A 191 6.21 -5.43 7.10
C PRO A 191 6.76 -6.82 6.71
N ALA A 192 7.70 -7.34 7.52
CA ALA A 192 8.34 -8.65 7.28
C ALA A 192 7.41 -9.83 7.64
N ASN A 193 6.70 -9.73 8.77
CA ASN A 193 6.02 -10.86 9.38
C ASN A 193 4.52 -10.92 9.05
N VAL A 194 4.18 -10.56 7.83
CA VAL A 194 2.80 -10.65 7.33
C VAL A 194 2.77 -11.36 5.98
N ASN A 195 1.73 -12.13 5.75
CA ASN A 195 1.43 -12.76 4.48
C ASN A 195 -0.05 -12.53 4.16
N PHE A 196 -0.34 -11.44 3.48
CA PHE A 196 -1.70 -11.02 3.18
C PHE A 196 -1.97 -11.03 1.70
N THR A 197 -3.15 -11.54 1.34
CA THR A 197 -3.78 -11.29 0.05
C THR A 197 -4.95 -10.35 0.28
N VAL A 198 -4.88 -9.15 -0.30
CA VAL A 198 -5.88 -8.10 -0.13
C VAL A 198 -6.53 -7.79 -1.48
N LYS A 199 -7.81 -8.08 -1.62
CA LYS A 199 -8.63 -7.52 -2.70
C LYS A 199 -8.99 -6.10 -2.32
N SER A 200 -8.53 -5.14 -3.09
CA SER A 200 -8.67 -3.72 -2.76
C SER A 200 -9.53 -2.98 -3.75
N ALA A 201 -10.30 -2.01 -3.24
CA ALA A 201 -10.96 -0.99 -4.02
C ALA A 201 -10.76 0.37 -3.33
N VAL A 202 -10.31 1.37 -4.08
CA VAL A 202 -10.07 2.72 -3.58
C VAL A 202 -10.72 3.71 -4.54
N ASN A 203 -11.53 4.62 -4.02
CA ASN A 203 -12.23 5.58 -4.87
C ASN A 203 -11.24 6.52 -5.56
N LYS A 204 -10.31 7.08 -4.80
CA LYS A 204 -9.29 7.99 -5.31
C LYS A 204 -7.96 7.84 -4.59
N VAL A 205 -6.87 7.84 -5.36
CA VAL A 205 -5.50 7.93 -4.86
C VAL A 205 -4.84 9.15 -5.49
N THR A 206 -4.33 10.06 -4.66
CA THR A 206 -3.49 11.16 -5.11
C THR A 206 -2.03 10.76 -4.95
N TYR A 207 -1.28 10.76 -6.04
CA TYR A 207 0.17 10.51 -6.04
C TYR A 207 0.88 11.54 -6.92
N ASP A 208 1.89 12.19 -6.38
CA ASP A 208 2.53 13.38 -6.95
C ASP A 208 1.46 14.45 -7.25
N LYS A 209 1.22 14.76 -8.49
CA LYS A 209 0.23 15.76 -8.96
C LYS A 209 -0.97 15.11 -9.67
N VAL A 210 -1.10 13.81 -9.60
CA VAL A 210 -2.12 13.04 -10.34
C VAL A 210 -3.11 12.41 -9.39
N ASP A 211 -4.38 12.60 -9.69
CA ASP A 211 -5.48 11.85 -9.10
C ASP A 211 -5.76 10.63 -9.96
N TYR A 212 -5.70 9.47 -9.34
CA TYR A 212 -6.11 8.19 -9.90
C TYR A 212 -7.45 7.83 -9.29
N GLU A 213 -8.40 7.44 -10.10
CA GLU A 213 -9.77 7.15 -9.69
C GLU A 213 -10.14 5.68 -9.98
N ASN A 214 -11.18 5.19 -9.31
CA ASN A 214 -11.73 3.85 -9.54
C ASN A 214 -10.69 2.72 -9.45
N ILE A 215 -9.77 2.84 -8.47
CA ILE A 215 -8.69 1.87 -8.31
C ILE A 215 -9.25 0.55 -7.77
N SER A 216 -8.91 -0.54 -8.41
CA SER A 216 -9.24 -1.88 -7.92
C SER A 216 -8.18 -2.90 -8.34
N GLY A 217 -7.95 -3.90 -7.50
CA GLY A 217 -6.96 -4.95 -7.81
C GLY A 217 -6.68 -5.84 -6.62
N THR A 218 -5.68 -6.69 -6.76
CA THR A 218 -5.19 -7.55 -5.68
C THR A 218 -3.79 -7.12 -5.29
N ILE A 219 -3.58 -6.95 -3.99
CA ILE A 219 -2.27 -6.66 -3.40
C ILE A 219 -1.88 -7.86 -2.55
N GLN A 220 -0.70 -8.40 -2.78
CA GLN A 220 -0.10 -9.40 -1.91
C GLN A 220 1.04 -8.77 -1.13
N LEU A 221 1.01 -8.94 0.21
CA LEU A 221 2.08 -8.53 1.11
C LEU A 221 2.74 -9.81 1.60
N ASN A 222 4.02 -9.98 1.36
CA ASN A 222 4.77 -11.10 1.90
C ASN A 222 6.25 -10.77 1.94
N ASP A 223 6.90 -11.04 3.08
CA ASP A 223 8.35 -10.99 3.20
C ASP A 223 8.96 -9.66 2.69
N GLU A 224 8.50 -8.55 3.27
CA GLU A 224 8.91 -7.18 2.93
C GLU A 224 8.69 -6.79 1.45
N LYS A 225 7.73 -7.45 0.80
CA LYS A 225 7.36 -7.21 -0.60
C LYS A 225 5.87 -6.98 -0.76
N LEU A 226 5.51 -5.93 -1.49
CA LEU A 226 4.20 -5.71 -2.07
C LEU A 226 4.21 -6.21 -3.51
N GLN A 227 3.20 -6.98 -3.89
CA GLN A 227 2.96 -7.39 -5.27
C GLN A 227 1.60 -6.91 -5.71
N PHE A 228 1.57 -6.15 -6.79
CA PHE A 228 0.36 -5.61 -7.41
C PHE A 228 -0.08 -6.53 -8.54
N GLN A 229 -1.33 -6.98 -8.51
CA GLN A 229 -1.89 -7.87 -9.51
C GLN A 229 -3.17 -7.29 -10.08
N ASN A 230 -3.16 -7.04 -11.39
CA ASN A 230 -4.30 -6.52 -12.14
C ASN A 230 -4.91 -5.26 -11.50
N VAL A 231 -4.05 -4.35 -11.02
CA VAL A 231 -4.50 -3.08 -10.46
C VAL A 231 -4.94 -2.18 -11.60
N LYS A 232 -6.22 -1.87 -11.63
CA LYS A 232 -6.86 -0.97 -12.58
C LYS A 232 -7.00 0.40 -11.96
N ALA A 233 -6.89 1.44 -12.76
CA ALA A 233 -7.15 2.82 -12.37
C ALA A 233 -7.55 3.65 -13.60
N GLU A 234 -8.16 4.79 -13.36
CA GLU A 234 -8.44 5.83 -14.35
C GLU A 234 -7.66 7.09 -13.98
N ALA A 235 -6.98 7.71 -14.94
CA ALA A 235 -6.28 8.97 -14.74
C ALA A 235 -6.03 9.66 -16.08
N LEU A 236 -5.98 10.99 -16.09
CA LEU A 236 -5.57 11.80 -17.25
C LEU A 236 -6.38 11.44 -18.52
N ASP A 237 -7.69 11.24 -18.36
CA ASP A 237 -8.68 10.80 -19.36
C ASP A 237 -8.42 9.40 -19.94
N GLY A 238 -7.54 8.62 -19.36
CA GLY A 238 -7.19 7.27 -19.79
C GLY A 238 -7.43 6.21 -18.73
N SER A 239 -7.34 4.95 -19.14
CA SER A 239 -7.33 3.80 -18.25
C SER A 239 -5.95 3.19 -18.11
N ILE A 240 -5.65 2.67 -16.94
CA ILE A 240 -4.35 2.11 -16.59
C ILE A 240 -4.57 0.73 -15.98
N LEU A 241 -3.80 -0.25 -16.44
CA LEU A 241 -3.68 -1.57 -15.82
C LEU A 241 -2.23 -1.74 -15.36
N ILE A 242 -2.04 -2.03 -14.08
CA ILE A 242 -0.72 -2.16 -13.46
C ILE A 242 -0.55 -3.56 -12.89
N ASN A 243 0.62 -4.15 -13.16
CA ASN A 243 1.17 -5.30 -12.45
C ASN A 243 2.60 -4.97 -12.04
N GLY A 244 3.04 -5.49 -10.90
CA GLY A 244 4.39 -5.20 -10.47
C GLY A 244 4.67 -5.55 -9.02
N SER A 245 5.79 -5.07 -8.53
CA SER A 245 6.17 -5.26 -7.14
C SER A 245 7.02 -4.10 -6.63
N TYR A 246 6.96 -3.92 -5.33
CA TYR A 246 7.77 -3.01 -4.55
C TYR A 246 8.34 -3.80 -3.36
N SER A 247 9.65 -3.73 -3.13
CA SER A 247 10.28 -4.50 -2.06
C SER A 247 11.30 -3.67 -1.28
N THR A 248 11.21 -3.75 0.03
CA THR A 248 12.16 -3.15 0.97
C THR A 248 13.12 -4.16 1.57
N LYS A 249 13.05 -5.42 1.12
CA LYS A 249 13.79 -6.56 1.69
C LYS A 249 15.31 -6.39 1.60
N ILE A 250 15.82 -5.93 0.47
CA ILE A 250 17.27 -5.77 0.24
C ILE A 250 17.75 -4.44 0.81
N ASN A 251 17.02 -3.35 0.52
CA ASN A 251 17.41 -2.02 0.97
C ASN A 251 16.17 -1.16 1.21
N LYS A 252 15.95 -0.78 2.48
CA LYS A 252 14.81 0.06 2.87
C LYS A 252 14.91 1.50 2.37
N GLU A 253 16.13 1.97 2.08
CA GLU A 253 16.36 3.35 1.59
C GLU A 253 16.33 3.44 0.06
N LYS A 254 16.51 2.30 -0.61
CA LYS A 254 16.48 2.16 -2.09
C LYS A 254 15.65 0.93 -2.46
N PRO A 255 14.34 0.99 -2.24
CA PRO A 255 13.46 -0.14 -2.55
C PRO A 255 13.54 -0.57 -4.00
N ASP A 256 13.47 -1.89 -4.22
CA ASP A 256 13.41 -2.46 -5.56
C ASP A 256 11.99 -2.32 -6.12
N ILE A 257 11.90 -1.97 -7.39
CA ILE A 257 10.64 -1.95 -8.13
C ILE A 257 10.69 -2.82 -9.37
N SER A 258 9.57 -3.44 -9.66
CA SER A 258 9.24 -4.03 -10.96
C SER A 258 7.86 -3.55 -11.35
N LEU A 259 7.71 -2.97 -12.51
CA LEU A 259 6.46 -2.40 -12.97
C LEU A 259 6.19 -2.84 -14.41
N SER A 260 4.97 -3.27 -14.66
CA SER A 260 4.42 -3.45 -16.00
C SER A 260 3.08 -2.73 -16.07
N TYR A 261 2.88 -1.91 -17.07
CA TYR A 261 1.61 -1.23 -17.25
C TYR A 261 1.08 -1.35 -18.69
N ASP A 262 -0.24 -1.25 -18.81
CA ASP A 262 -0.98 -1.06 -20.07
C ASP A 262 -1.87 0.17 -19.90
N ILE A 263 -1.55 1.23 -20.62
CA ILE A 263 -2.25 2.51 -20.63
C ILE A 263 -3.02 2.64 -21.93
N LYS A 264 -4.29 3.07 -21.84
CA LYS A 264 -5.15 3.32 -23.01
C LYS A 264 -5.81 4.68 -22.94
N ASN A 265 -5.85 5.37 -24.07
CA ASN A 265 -6.52 6.66 -24.28
C ASN A 265 -6.06 7.81 -23.38
N MET A 266 -4.87 7.73 -22.80
CA MET A 266 -4.34 8.79 -21.94
C MET A 266 -4.09 10.07 -22.75
N ASP A 267 -4.45 11.23 -22.20
CA ASP A 267 -4.16 12.52 -22.81
C ASP A 267 -2.67 12.85 -22.70
N VAL A 268 -2.03 13.09 -23.84
CA VAL A 268 -0.58 13.32 -23.92
C VAL A 268 -0.16 14.58 -23.18
N GLN A 269 -0.92 15.68 -23.32
CA GLN A 269 -0.57 16.95 -22.67
C GLN A 269 -0.79 16.90 -21.17
N LYS A 270 -1.90 16.29 -20.73
CA LYS A 270 -2.14 16.06 -19.30
C LYS A 270 -1.03 15.20 -18.68
N ALA A 271 -0.62 14.12 -19.37
CA ALA A 271 0.46 13.26 -18.91
C ALA A 271 1.81 13.99 -18.87
N PHE A 272 2.12 14.77 -19.92
CA PHE A 272 3.34 15.58 -19.97
C PHE A 272 3.40 16.61 -18.83
N ASN A 273 2.30 17.28 -18.54
CA ASN A 273 2.25 18.29 -17.47
C ASN A 273 2.29 17.66 -16.07
N ALA A 274 1.74 16.47 -15.91
CA ALA A 274 1.67 15.76 -14.64
C ALA A 274 2.99 15.09 -14.25
N TYR A 275 3.67 14.44 -15.21
CA TYR A 275 4.84 13.61 -14.91
C TYR A 275 6.16 14.32 -15.26
N ASN A 276 6.93 14.70 -14.23
CA ASN A 276 8.26 15.27 -14.41
C ASN A 276 9.20 14.32 -15.19
N THR A 277 9.07 13.02 -14.99
CA THR A 277 9.80 12.00 -15.74
C THR A 277 9.52 12.09 -17.23
N MET A 278 8.27 12.30 -17.63
CA MET A 278 7.90 12.46 -19.04
C MET A 278 8.45 13.76 -19.63
N GLN A 279 8.46 14.85 -18.87
CA GLN A 279 9.08 16.12 -19.29
C GLN A 279 10.57 15.97 -19.57
N PHE A 280 11.25 15.18 -18.77
CA PHE A 280 12.69 14.92 -18.90
C PHE A 280 13.00 13.95 -20.06
N LEU A 281 12.26 12.85 -20.16
CA LEU A 281 12.54 11.77 -21.11
C LEU A 281 11.97 12.03 -22.52
N ALA A 282 10.88 12.78 -22.62
CA ALA A 282 10.19 13.06 -23.88
C ALA A 282 9.78 14.53 -24.00
N PRO A 283 10.72 15.48 -24.05
CA PRO A 283 10.43 16.93 -24.06
C PRO A 283 9.58 17.38 -25.27
N VAL A 284 9.56 16.61 -26.35
CA VAL A 284 8.68 16.84 -27.52
C VAL A 284 7.19 16.77 -27.16
N GLY A 285 6.84 16.03 -26.09
CA GLY A 285 5.48 15.91 -25.58
C GLY A 285 4.82 17.25 -25.24
N LYS A 286 5.62 18.29 -24.92
CA LYS A 286 5.12 19.66 -24.72
C LYS A 286 4.37 20.21 -25.92
N PHE A 287 4.73 19.78 -27.13
CA PHE A 287 4.23 20.28 -28.41
C PHE A 287 3.24 19.31 -29.05
N LEU A 288 2.99 18.17 -28.41
CA LEU A 288 2.19 17.08 -28.94
C LEU A 288 0.87 16.98 -28.17
N SER A 289 -0.24 17.14 -28.84
CA SER A 289 -1.58 16.83 -28.32
C SER A 289 -2.08 15.51 -28.88
N GLY A 290 -3.06 14.91 -28.22
CA GLY A 290 -3.71 13.69 -28.68
C GLY A 290 -3.84 12.62 -27.62
N LYS A 291 -4.17 11.40 -28.04
CA LYS A 291 -4.38 10.25 -27.18
C LYS A 291 -3.27 9.21 -27.35
N LEU A 292 -2.77 8.74 -26.23
CA LEU A 292 -1.65 7.81 -26.13
C LEU A 292 -2.12 6.45 -25.61
N HIS A 293 -1.70 5.37 -26.29
CA HIS A 293 -1.61 4.04 -25.72
C HIS A 293 -0.14 3.73 -25.45
N SER A 294 0.12 3.07 -24.32
CA SER A 294 1.48 2.69 -23.96
C SER A 294 1.49 1.41 -23.16
N GLN A 295 2.40 0.52 -23.51
CA GLN A 295 2.72 -0.64 -22.71
C GLN A 295 4.19 -0.61 -22.36
N LEU A 296 4.49 -0.84 -21.10
CA LEU A 296 5.85 -0.77 -20.62
C LEU A 296 6.09 -1.83 -19.55
N SER A 297 7.29 -2.39 -19.55
CA SER A 297 7.81 -3.17 -18.43
C SER A 297 9.18 -2.62 -18.05
N MET A 298 9.37 -2.37 -16.74
CA MET A 298 10.62 -1.84 -16.22
C MET A 298 10.94 -2.39 -14.83
N THR A 299 12.21 -2.36 -14.50
CA THR A 299 12.75 -2.65 -13.17
C THR A 299 13.73 -1.54 -12.78
N GLY A 300 13.97 -1.40 -11.48
CA GLY A 300 14.92 -0.43 -10.94
C GLY A 300 14.71 -0.20 -9.46
N ASN A 301 15.14 0.95 -8.98
CA ASN A 301 15.02 1.34 -7.57
C ASN A 301 14.30 2.67 -7.44
N MET A 302 13.72 2.89 -6.28
CA MET A 302 13.20 4.19 -5.84
C MET A 302 14.17 4.84 -4.84
N ASP A 303 14.07 6.15 -4.68
CA ASP A 303 14.71 6.86 -3.59
C ASP A 303 13.82 6.87 -2.33
N ARG A 304 14.27 7.54 -1.27
CA ARG A 304 13.53 7.70 -0.01
C ARG A 304 12.20 8.44 -0.18
N SER A 305 12.08 9.28 -1.19
CA SER A 305 10.87 10.04 -1.52
C SER A 305 9.94 9.27 -2.47
N MET A 306 10.18 7.97 -2.65
CA MET A 306 9.41 7.10 -3.54
C MET A 306 9.44 7.55 -5.03
N MET A 307 10.49 8.30 -5.42
CA MET A 307 10.72 8.68 -6.80
C MET A 307 11.66 7.69 -7.49
N PRO A 308 11.38 7.29 -8.74
CA PRO A 308 12.26 6.38 -9.47
C PRO A 308 13.67 6.95 -9.66
N LEU A 309 14.68 6.17 -9.32
CA LEU A 309 16.07 6.49 -9.57
C LEU A 309 16.38 6.21 -11.06
N LEU A 310 16.35 7.25 -11.90
CA LEU A 310 16.44 7.13 -13.35
C LEU A 310 17.63 6.29 -13.82
N ASN A 311 18.80 6.44 -13.16
CA ASN A 311 20.01 5.69 -13.48
C ASN A 311 19.90 4.17 -13.22
N SER A 312 18.97 3.75 -12.36
CA SER A 312 18.72 2.35 -12.06
C SER A 312 17.69 1.71 -12.98
N LEU A 313 16.91 2.54 -13.70
CA LEU A 313 15.81 2.05 -14.51
C LEU A 313 16.33 1.29 -15.74
N THR A 314 15.79 0.10 -15.92
CA THR A 314 15.96 -0.71 -17.13
C THR A 314 14.59 -1.21 -17.56
N GLY A 315 14.28 -1.08 -18.85
CA GLY A 315 12.98 -1.48 -19.34
C GLY A 315 12.80 -1.30 -20.83
N LYS A 316 11.67 -1.79 -21.29
CA LYS A 316 11.24 -1.69 -22.68
C LYS A 316 9.74 -1.54 -22.79
N GLY A 317 9.30 -0.91 -23.85
CA GLY A 317 7.88 -0.75 -24.09
C GLY A 317 7.58 -0.22 -25.48
N ASN A 318 6.32 0.06 -25.69
CA ASN A 318 5.83 0.67 -26.91
C ASN A 318 4.95 1.88 -26.59
N LEU A 319 4.93 2.78 -27.52
CA LEU A 319 4.04 3.93 -27.56
C LEU A 319 3.25 3.88 -28.86
N LEU A 320 1.96 4.12 -28.78
CA LEU A 320 1.07 4.32 -29.92
C LEU A 320 0.34 5.64 -29.72
N LEU A 321 0.68 6.63 -30.49
CA LEU A 321 -0.10 7.86 -30.62
C LEU A 321 -1.20 7.62 -31.63
N LEU A 322 -2.45 7.60 -31.16
CA LEU A 322 -3.62 7.31 -32.00
C LEU A 322 -3.89 8.45 -33.00
N GLU A 323 -4.13 9.61 -32.45
CA GLU A 323 -4.34 10.85 -33.19
C GLU A 323 -3.70 11.97 -32.42
N GLY A 324 -2.94 12.80 -33.07
CA GLY A 324 -2.26 13.92 -32.45
C GLY A 324 -1.94 15.05 -33.40
N VAL A 325 -1.67 16.20 -32.81
CA VAL A 325 -1.19 17.35 -33.52
C VAL A 325 0.13 17.80 -32.93
N LEU A 326 1.16 17.84 -33.74
CA LEU A 326 2.43 18.45 -33.39
C LEU A 326 2.43 19.90 -33.90
N ALA A 327 2.40 20.86 -32.98
CA ALA A 327 2.33 22.28 -33.31
C ALA A 327 3.32 23.08 -32.44
N LYS A 328 3.71 24.25 -32.93
CA LYS A 328 4.65 25.17 -32.26
C LYS A 328 6.00 24.53 -31.91
N PHE A 329 6.42 23.55 -32.71
CA PHE A 329 7.71 22.89 -32.57
C PHE A 329 8.76 23.66 -33.39
N ALA A 330 9.61 24.43 -32.74
CA ALA A 330 10.55 25.36 -33.34
C ALA A 330 11.40 24.81 -34.54
N PRO A 331 11.89 23.53 -34.48
CA PRO A 331 12.58 22.96 -35.65
C PRO A 331 11.70 22.87 -36.88
N LEU A 332 10.43 22.52 -36.77
CA LEU A 332 9.48 22.45 -37.88
C LEU A 332 9.08 23.83 -38.36
N GLU A 333 8.91 24.78 -37.46
CA GLU A 333 8.61 26.18 -37.83
C GLU A 333 9.75 26.81 -38.67
N LYS A 334 11.00 26.51 -38.31
CA LYS A 334 12.17 26.95 -39.13
C LYS A 334 12.19 26.32 -40.50
N ILE A 335 11.90 25.02 -40.60
CA ILE A 335 11.82 24.33 -41.91
C ILE A 335 10.65 24.88 -42.73
N ALA A 336 9.50 25.10 -42.12
CA ALA A 336 8.32 25.70 -42.74
C ALA A 336 8.63 27.06 -43.36
N ALA A 337 9.38 27.90 -42.62
CA ALA A 337 9.78 29.23 -43.10
C ALA A 337 10.79 29.17 -44.25
N VAL A 338 11.73 28.20 -44.22
CA VAL A 338 12.74 28.06 -45.31
C VAL A 338 12.13 27.51 -46.60
N LEU A 339 11.16 26.59 -46.46
CA LEU A 339 10.52 25.93 -47.59
C LEU A 339 9.25 26.64 -48.06
N ASP A 340 8.81 27.69 -47.36
CA ASP A 340 7.54 28.39 -47.59
C ASP A 340 6.31 27.44 -47.54
N ILE A 341 6.33 26.51 -46.59
CA ILE A 341 5.29 25.50 -46.44
C ILE A 341 4.61 25.66 -45.07
N ASP A 342 3.56 26.46 -44.97
CA ASP A 342 2.85 26.74 -43.72
C ASP A 342 2.27 25.49 -43.05
N ARG A 343 1.92 24.44 -43.80
CA ARG A 343 1.40 23.18 -43.27
C ARG A 343 2.36 22.49 -42.30
N LEU A 344 3.66 22.75 -42.38
CA LEU A 344 4.65 22.19 -41.44
C LEU A 344 4.61 22.83 -40.08
N LYS A 345 3.96 23.97 -39.87
CA LYS A 345 3.80 24.63 -38.57
C LYS A 345 2.86 23.86 -37.63
N SER A 346 1.95 23.06 -38.20
CA SER A 346 1.03 22.21 -37.48
C SER A 346 0.80 20.93 -38.27
N ILE A 347 1.32 19.83 -37.77
CA ILE A 347 1.27 18.53 -38.43
C ILE A 347 0.30 17.61 -37.68
N SER A 348 -0.75 17.17 -38.37
CA SER A 348 -1.58 16.08 -37.87
C SER A 348 -0.85 14.74 -38.03
N VAL A 349 -0.77 13.98 -36.99
CA VAL A 349 -0.10 12.68 -36.93
C VAL A 349 -1.09 11.63 -36.47
N LYS A 350 -1.05 10.44 -37.06
CA LYS A 350 -1.95 9.34 -36.71
C LYS A 350 -1.21 8.03 -36.68
N ASP A 351 -1.62 7.16 -35.75
CA ASP A 351 -1.12 5.78 -35.61
C ASP A 351 0.41 5.67 -35.57
N ILE A 352 1.08 6.61 -34.88
CA ILE A 352 2.52 6.58 -34.75
C ILE A 352 2.88 5.53 -33.67
N LYS A 353 3.46 4.43 -34.13
CA LYS A 353 4.02 3.39 -33.26
C LYS A 353 5.49 3.60 -33.06
N ASN A 354 5.92 3.51 -31.80
CA ASN A 354 7.32 3.53 -31.44
C ASN A 354 7.65 2.51 -30.36
N ASN A 355 8.86 1.96 -30.41
CA ASN A 355 9.43 1.13 -29.38
C ASN A 355 10.46 1.95 -28.61
N ILE A 356 10.38 1.90 -27.31
CA ILE A 356 11.28 2.59 -26.39
C ILE A 356 12.03 1.58 -25.53
N GLU A 357 13.27 1.86 -25.27
CA GLU A 357 14.11 1.11 -24.35
C GLU A 357 14.76 2.11 -23.40
N PHE A 358 14.85 1.76 -22.12
CA PHE A 358 15.64 2.59 -21.20
C PHE A 358 16.72 1.74 -20.55
N ALA A 359 17.86 2.36 -20.38
CA ALA A 359 18.96 1.82 -19.59
C ALA A 359 19.88 2.96 -19.14
N ASN A 360 20.35 2.88 -17.89
CA ASN A 360 21.34 3.82 -17.33
C ASN A 360 20.93 5.31 -17.47
N GLY A 361 19.67 5.63 -17.17
CA GLY A 361 19.14 6.99 -17.27
C GLY A 361 18.94 7.52 -18.67
N LYS A 362 19.09 6.68 -19.70
CA LYS A 362 18.92 7.05 -21.11
C LYS A 362 17.69 6.35 -21.69
N VAL A 363 17.02 7.05 -22.60
CA VAL A 363 15.92 6.50 -23.40
C VAL A 363 16.37 6.37 -24.83
N LEU A 364 16.28 5.17 -25.37
CA LEU A 364 16.46 4.91 -26.79
C LEU A 364 15.10 4.85 -27.45
N VAL A 365 14.88 5.78 -28.36
CA VAL A 365 13.70 5.80 -29.24
C VAL A 365 14.15 5.24 -30.59
N LYS A 366 13.57 4.10 -31.01
CA LYS A 366 13.92 3.51 -32.30
C LYS A 366 13.43 4.38 -33.44
N PRO A 367 14.17 4.47 -34.56
CA PRO A 367 13.71 5.21 -35.74
C PRO A 367 12.33 4.72 -36.19
N PHE A 368 11.45 5.64 -36.51
CA PHE A 368 10.09 5.36 -36.95
C PHE A 368 9.71 6.28 -38.14
N THR A 369 8.77 5.82 -38.92
CA THR A 369 8.28 6.58 -40.06
C THR A 369 7.01 7.32 -39.70
N VAL A 370 6.97 8.60 -39.95
CA VAL A 370 5.76 9.43 -39.83
C VAL A 370 5.22 9.67 -41.25
N LYS A 371 3.98 9.28 -41.47
CA LYS A 371 3.27 9.70 -42.69
C LYS A 371 2.59 11.03 -42.35
N ILE A 372 3.01 12.05 -43.05
CA ILE A 372 2.37 13.36 -43.00
C ILE A 372 1.39 13.39 -44.18
N ASN A 373 0.09 13.57 -43.89
CA ASN A 373 -0.93 13.55 -44.93
C ASN A 373 -0.56 14.58 -46.04
N ASP A 374 -0.51 14.10 -47.26
CA ASP A 374 -0.38 14.86 -48.50
C ASP A 374 0.91 15.70 -48.67
N ILE A 375 2.04 15.26 -48.12
CA ILE A 375 3.38 15.77 -48.41
C ILE A 375 4.29 14.63 -48.84
#